data_2b4f800b2c42bc518236ca3b74abafc5
#
_entry.id   2b4f800b2c42bc518236ca3b74abafc5
#
_cell.length_a   1.000
_cell.length_b   1.000
_cell.length_c   1.000
_cell.angle_alpha   90.00
_cell.angle_beta   90.00
_cell.angle_gamma   90.00
#
_symmetry.space_group_name_H-M   'P 1'
#
loop_
_entity.id
_entity.type
_entity.pdbx_description
1 polymer ?
#
loop_
_entity_poly.entity_id
_entity_poly.type
_entity_poly.pdbx_seq_one_letter_code
_entity_poly.pdbx_strand_id
1 'polypeptide(L)'
;MANNIAIDGTIQETVRRKLCIGCGTCVALCPKKALEMIECLETGTYLPRLDDSKCNKCGLCLKICPGISNDIGEKTSVVFDQNANHLFVGKYLKCYSGYATNSNLRRKSTSGGLIPALAIFALETGFATGILTTRTEKESPLNPHSFIARTKEEVMSAMGSKYCPVPVNCALDKVVENEGNYITVGLPCHVQGLRKAQTLNRALETRISFVFGIVCNHTPTFHAIRFLLKKFKISEEKIAKLDYRSKGWPGGINIVMDDGSEHFISFRSSYYWGYVFQKFFWSKRCMVCDDKLCQLADIIFMDAWLPVFSSEKMGYSLVVVRTRKGEEFITKAIEKGVVKLQQISIEAILESQSMQKTIRKMNARRFILKYVSKKPLDFTKLSYSPSASDLLDALYFVFTNKICKNNSKLTHLIIEYHVKLWNFACFAKRKLVKLRTFFQ
;
A
#
# COMPACT_ATOMS: atom_id res chain seq x y z
N MET A 1 30.04 23.86 10.19
CA MET A 1 29.30 23.90 11.46
C MET A 1 28.11 22.93 11.34
N ALA A 2 28.19 21.76 11.94
CA ALA A 2 27.12 20.79 11.97
C ALA A 2 26.06 21.29 12.95
N ASN A 3 24.92 21.75 12.45
CA ASN A 3 23.76 22.03 13.30
C ASN A 3 23.32 20.71 13.95
N ASN A 4 23.71 20.49 15.18
CA ASN A 4 23.12 19.54 16.10
C ASN A 4 21.66 19.96 16.32
N ILE A 5 20.75 19.48 15.46
CA ILE A 5 19.33 19.56 15.74
C ILE A 5 19.09 18.55 16.85
N ALA A 6 18.86 19.03 18.06
CA ALA A 6 18.48 18.21 19.20
C ALA A 6 17.36 17.25 18.75
N ILE A 7 17.58 15.95 18.96
CA ILE A 7 16.55 14.91 18.75
C ILE A 7 15.52 15.17 19.83
N ASP A 8 14.33 15.69 19.47
CA ASP A 8 13.28 16.05 20.45
C ASP A 8 12.62 14.81 21.08
N GLY A 9 13.08 13.61 20.72
CA GLY A 9 12.58 12.35 21.26
C GLY A 9 11.15 12.00 20.84
N THR A 10 10.54 12.75 19.91
CA THR A 10 9.14 12.55 19.48
C THR A 10 9.01 12.22 17.99
N ILE A 11 7.79 11.83 17.57
CA ILE A 11 7.46 11.53 16.18
C ILE A 11 7.71 12.70 15.21
N GLN A 12 7.81 13.93 15.74
CA GLN A 12 8.07 15.12 14.92
C GLN A 12 9.41 15.04 14.19
N GLU A 13 10.36 14.27 14.70
CA GLU A 13 11.60 13.93 13.99
C GLU A 13 11.32 13.25 12.65
N THR A 14 10.44 12.24 12.63
CA THR A 14 10.04 11.53 11.40
C THR A 14 9.31 12.45 10.42
N VAL A 15 8.45 13.32 10.94
CA VAL A 15 7.70 14.32 10.16
C VAL A 15 8.66 15.32 9.50
N ARG A 16 9.57 15.92 10.27
CA ARG A 16 10.59 16.88 9.76
C ARG A 16 11.50 16.26 8.68
N ARG A 17 11.82 14.98 8.81
CA ARG A 17 12.60 14.24 7.82
C ARG A 17 11.81 13.85 6.58
N LYS A 18 10.48 14.10 6.54
CA LYS A 18 9.53 13.70 5.49
C LYS A 18 9.50 12.19 5.26
N LEU A 19 9.64 11.42 6.33
CA LEU A 19 9.62 9.96 6.33
C LEU A 19 8.33 9.39 6.92
N CYS A 20 7.46 10.24 7.45
CA CYS A 20 6.13 9.83 7.89
C CYS A 20 5.28 9.39 6.70
N ILE A 21 4.56 8.28 6.88
CA ILE A 21 3.66 7.68 5.90
C ILE A 21 2.20 7.68 6.37
N GLY A 22 1.92 8.30 7.51
CA GLY A 22 0.58 8.39 8.06
C GLY A 22 -0.03 7.05 8.50
N CYS A 23 0.77 6.07 8.92
CA CYS A 23 0.26 4.73 9.27
C CYS A 23 -0.66 4.70 10.50
N GLY A 24 -0.57 5.68 11.41
CA GLY A 24 -1.41 5.78 12.60
C GLY A 24 -0.90 5.08 13.85
N THR A 25 0.15 4.25 13.78
CA THR A 25 0.62 3.47 14.94
C THR A 25 0.97 4.33 16.16
N CYS A 26 1.67 5.46 15.93
CA CYS A 26 2.08 6.37 17.02
C CYS A 26 0.88 7.09 17.66
N VAL A 27 -0.18 7.35 16.90
CA VAL A 27 -1.41 7.98 17.40
C VAL A 27 -2.18 7.01 18.28
N ALA A 28 -2.45 5.79 17.77
CA ALA A 28 -3.19 4.77 18.50
C ALA A 28 -2.57 4.39 19.85
N LEU A 29 -1.23 4.38 19.92
CA LEU A 29 -0.51 3.85 21.07
C LEU A 29 0.14 4.94 21.95
N CYS A 30 -0.21 6.19 21.74
CA CYS A 30 0.26 7.27 22.60
C CYS A 30 -0.38 7.17 23.99
N PRO A 31 0.37 6.87 25.07
CA PRO A 31 -0.20 6.65 26.40
C PRO A 31 -0.83 7.92 27.00
N LYS A 32 -0.42 9.08 26.50
CA LYS A 32 -0.96 10.41 26.91
C LYS A 32 -1.99 10.97 25.94
N LYS A 33 -2.35 10.19 24.87
CA LYS A 33 -3.25 10.68 23.80
C LYS A 33 -2.86 12.08 23.29
N ALA A 34 -1.54 12.35 23.25
CA ALA A 34 -0.95 13.63 22.83
C ALA A 34 -0.79 13.73 21.30
N LEU A 35 -1.24 12.73 20.55
CA LEU A 35 -1.12 12.70 19.09
C LEU A 35 -2.48 12.53 18.43
N GLU A 36 -2.72 13.32 17.38
CA GLU A 36 -3.89 13.25 16.54
C GLU A 36 -3.48 13.10 15.07
N MET A 37 -4.18 12.27 14.30
CA MET A 37 -3.93 12.13 12.86
C MET A 37 -4.71 13.19 12.09
N ILE A 38 -3.99 14.07 11.39
CA ILE A 38 -4.60 15.12 10.57
C ILE A 38 -4.17 14.99 9.10
N GLU A 39 -5.04 15.38 8.17
CA GLU A 39 -4.64 15.57 6.77
C GLU A 39 -3.83 16.86 6.65
N CYS A 40 -2.62 16.74 6.13
CA CYS A 40 -1.78 17.87 5.77
C CYS A 40 -2.00 18.22 4.30
N LEU A 41 -2.74 19.29 4.03
CA LEU A 41 -3.07 19.73 2.66
C LEU A 41 -1.84 20.07 1.82
N GLU A 42 -0.76 20.57 2.44
CA GLU A 42 0.49 20.88 1.72
C GLU A 42 1.13 19.63 1.13
N THR A 43 1.18 18.54 1.90
CA THR A 43 1.83 17.28 1.49
C THR A 43 0.85 16.30 0.85
N GLY A 44 -0.45 16.50 1.02
CA GLY A 44 -1.51 15.58 0.60
C GLY A 44 -1.42 14.23 1.31
N THR A 45 -0.99 14.21 2.57
CA THR A 45 -0.84 12.99 3.37
C THR A 45 -1.38 13.19 4.78
N TYR A 46 -1.64 12.08 5.48
CA TYR A 46 -1.85 12.14 6.91
C TYR A 46 -0.54 12.31 7.67
N LEU A 47 -0.54 13.20 8.67
CA LEU A 47 0.59 13.42 9.58
C LEU A 47 0.09 13.47 11.04
N PRO A 48 0.88 12.95 12.00
CA PRO A 48 0.57 13.10 13.42
C PRO A 48 0.84 14.53 13.87
N ARG A 49 -0.18 15.21 14.39
CA ARG A 49 -0.08 16.49 15.10
C ARG A 49 0.17 16.22 16.57
N LEU A 50 1.21 16.84 17.13
CA LEU A 50 1.57 16.72 18.54
C LEU A 50 0.95 17.85 19.35
N ASP A 51 0.32 17.50 20.46
CA ASP A 51 -0.07 18.40 21.54
C ASP A 51 1.03 18.38 22.60
N ASP A 52 1.89 19.39 22.59
CA ASP A 52 3.03 19.50 23.50
C ASP A 52 2.60 19.60 24.97
N SER A 53 1.40 20.10 25.26
CA SER A 53 0.88 20.23 26.63
C SER A 53 0.58 18.87 27.28
N LYS A 54 0.26 17.86 26.47
CA LYS A 54 0.00 16.49 26.92
C LYS A 54 1.21 15.56 26.83
N CYS A 55 2.23 15.94 26.05
CA CYS A 55 3.34 15.06 25.73
C CYS A 55 4.37 15.00 26.87
N ASN A 56 4.59 13.82 27.43
CA ASN A 56 5.64 13.57 28.42
C ASN A 56 6.99 13.15 27.83
N LYS A 57 7.16 13.21 26.51
CA LYS A 57 8.39 12.88 25.76
C LYS A 57 8.91 11.45 26.00
N CYS A 58 8.05 10.48 26.27
CA CYS A 58 8.45 9.07 26.56
C CYS A 58 9.11 8.35 25.37
N GLY A 59 9.11 8.89 24.16
CA GLY A 59 9.78 8.36 22.99
C GLY A 59 9.13 7.11 22.36
N LEU A 60 8.01 6.58 22.90
CA LEU A 60 7.34 5.40 22.39
C LEU A 60 6.99 5.56 20.90
N CYS A 61 6.46 6.73 20.51
CA CYS A 61 6.07 7.02 19.14
C CYS A 61 7.23 6.87 18.12
N LEU A 62 8.47 7.15 18.52
CA LEU A 62 9.66 6.92 17.69
C LEU A 62 10.04 5.44 17.65
N LYS A 63 10.01 4.74 18.78
CA LYS A 63 10.38 3.31 18.86
C LYS A 63 9.52 2.45 17.95
N ILE A 64 8.22 2.73 17.88
CA ILE A 64 7.26 1.97 17.04
C ILE A 64 7.15 2.50 15.60
N CYS A 65 7.85 3.61 15.26
CA CYS A 65 7.73 4.23 13.93
C CYS A 65 8.43 3.40 12.84
N PRO A 66 7.73 3.00 11.76
CA PRO A 66 8.36 2.32 10.62
C PRO A 66 9.13 3.27 9.70
N GLY A 67 8.98 4.59 9.88
CA GLY A 67 9.63 5.61 9.05
C GLY A 67 11.11 5.81 9.35
N ILE A 68 11.57 5.50 10.57
CA ILE A 68 12.94 5.80 11.02
C ILE A 68 13.92 4.66 10.74
N SER A 69 13.55 3.42 10.98
CA SER A 69 14.43 2.27 10.77
C SER A 69 13.72 1.13 10.02
N ASN A 70 14.45 0.51 9.13
CA ASN A 70 13.98 -0.55 8.23
C ASN A 70 14.91 -1.75 8.25
N ASP A 71 15.20 -2.27 9.41
CA ASP A 71 15.84 -3.60 9.44
C ASP A 71 14.77 -4.69 9.37
N ILE A 72 14.43 -5.08 8.13
CA ILE A 72 13.45 -6.14 7.87
C ILE A 72 14.04 -7.50 8.17
N GLY A 73 15.33 -7.70 7.90
CA GLY A 73 16.01 -8.99 8.12
C GLY A 73 16.03 -9.38 9.59
N GLU A 74 16.48 -8.48 10.47
CA GLU A 74 16.49 -8.68 11.91
C GLU A 74 15.06 -8.90 12.45
N LYS A 75 14.08 -8.15 11.96
CA LYS A 75 12.69 -8.31 12.36
C LYS A 75 12.05 -9.61 11.86
N THR A 76 12.47 -10.12 10.71
CA THR A 76 11.96 -11.39 10.19
C THR A 76 12.32 -12.54 11.12
N SER A 77 13.54 -12.60 11.64
CA SER A 77 13.95 -13.63 12.60
C SER A 77 13.17 -13.53 13.92
N VAL A 78 12.91 -12.32 14.40
CA VAL A 78 12.11 -12.10 15.62
C VAL A 78 10.64 -12.48 15.43
N VAL A 79 10.02 -12.10 14.29
CA VAL A 79 8.59 -12.34 14.06
C VAL A 79 8.27 -13.81 13.76
N PHE A 80 9.16 -14.52 13.05
CA PHE A 80 8.88 -15.89 12.58
C PHE A 80 9.75 -16.96 13.25
N ASP A 81 10.59 -16.58 14.20
CA ASP A 81 11.57 -17.46 14.84
C ASP A 81 12.41 -18.28 13.84
N GLN A 82 12.66 -17.70 12.67
CA GLN A 82 13.42 -18.32 11.58
C GLN A 82 13.96 -17.23 10.63
N ASN A 83 15.11 -17.51 10.01
CA ASN A 83 15.67 -16.64 8.99
C ASN A 83 14.85 -16.65 7.69
N ALA A 84 14.96 -15.57 6.92
CA ALA A 84 14.40 -15.50 5.58
C ALA A 84 15.05 -16.57 4.68
N ASN A 85 14.23 -17.36 3.96
CA ASN A 85 14.70 -18.36 2.99
C ASN A 85 14.78 -17.82 1.56
N HIS A 86 14.38 -16.58 1.35
CA HIS A 86 14.49 -15.91 0.06
C HIS A 86 14.75 -14.40 0.24
N LEU A 87 15.76 -13.87 -0.47
CA LEU A 87 16.25 -12.50 -0.31
C LEU A 87 15.16 -11.42 -0.50
N PHE A 88 14.25 -11.59 -1.45
CA PHE A 88 13.25 -10.56 -1.82
C PHE A 88 11.86 -10.86 -1.27
N VAL A 89 11.55 -12.12 -1.03
CA VAL A 89 10.25 -12.54 -0.51
C VAL A 89 10.27 -12.59 1.01
N GLY A 90 11.44 -12.73 1.60
CA GLY A 90 11.60 -13.02 3.01
C GLY A 90 11.34 -14.51 3.28
N LYS A 91 10.79 -14.86 4.43
CA LYS A 91 10.37 -16.21 4.73
C LYS A 91 9.09 -16.56 3.95
N TYR A 92 9.00 -17.76 3.41
CA TYR A 92 7.78 -18.30 2.84
C TYR A 92 7.72 -19.82 2.97
N LEU A 93 6.51 -20.37 2.99
CA LEU A 93 6.23 -21.79 2.99
C LEU A 93 5.67 -22.24 1.65
N LYS A 94 4.58 -21.61 1.19
CA LYS A 94 3.90 -21.94 -0.05
C LYS A 94 3.45 -20.69 -0.80
N CYS A 95 3.32 -20.83 -2.12
CA CYS A 95 2.77 -19.80 -3.00
C CYS A 95 1.58 -20.37 -3.77
N TYR A 96 0.54 -19.55 -3.96
CA TYR A 96 -0.67 -19.96 -4.68
C TYR A 96 -1.13 -18.87 -5.64
N SER A 97 -1.89 -19.31 -6.67
CA SER A 97 -2.74 -18.44 -7.48
C SER A 97 -4.20 -18.87 -7.34
N GLY A 98 -5.14 -17.93 -7.35
CA GLY A 98 -6.55 -18.29 -7.29
C GLY A 98 -7.50 -17.14 -6.97
N TYR A 99 -8.68 -17.52 -6.52
CA TYR A 99 -9.80 -16.60 -6.32
C TYR A 99 -10.82 -17.11 -5.30
N ALA A 100 -11.69 -16.21 -4.83
CA ALA A 100 -12.85 -16.54 -4.00
C ALA A 100 -13.92 -17.24 -4.86
N THR A 101 -14.49 -18.33 -4.36
CA THR A 101 -15.51 -19.12 -5.07
C THR A 101 -16.84 -18.37 -5.22
N ASN A 102 -17.17 -17.51 -4.25
CA ASN A 102 -18.32 -16.64 -4.36
C ASN A 102 -18.12 -15.59 -5.47
N SER A 103 -18.84 -15.80 -6.60
CA SER A 103 -18.69 -14.98 -7.82
C SER A 103 -19.10 -13.52 -7.62
N ASN A 104 -20.10 -13.24 -6.77
CA ASN A 104 -20.53 -11.86 -6.47
C ASN A 104 -19.46 -11.11 -5.67
N LEU A 105 -18.90 -11.74 -4.64
CA LEU A 105 -17.82 -11.19 -3.85
C LEU A 105 -16.57 -10.96 -4.72
N ARG A 106 -16.19 -11.94 -5.55
CA ARG A 106 -15.07 -11.83 -6.49
C ARG A 106 -15.27 -10.66 -7.47
N ARG A 107 -16.46 -10.50 -8.05
CA ARG A 107 -16.78 -9.41 -9.00
C ARG A 107 -16.70 -8.02 -8.38
N LYS A 108 -17.10 -7.89 -7.11
CA LYS A 108 -17.02 -6.63 -6.37
C LYS A 108 -15.61 -6.32 -5.85
N SER A 109 -14.71 -7.29 -5.87
CA SER A 109 -13.32 -7.13 -5.42
C SER A 109 -12.44 -6.53 -6.49
N THR A 110 -11.27 -6.02 -6.09
CA THR A 110 -10.28 -5.40 -7.00
C THR A 110 -9.34 -6.43 -7.64
N SER A 111 -9.37 -7.68 -7.19
CA SER A 111 -8.60 -8.82 -7.69
C SER A 111 -9.41 -10.11 -7.50
N GLY A 112 -8.80 -11.24 -7.20
CA GLY A 112 -9.48 -12.52 -6.99
C GLY A 112 -10.43 -12.62 -5.79
N GLY A 113 -10.57 -11.57 -4.96
CA GLY A 113 -11.51 -11.53 -3.84
C GLY A 113 -11.09 -12.33 -2.60
N LEU A 114 -9.83 -12.75 -2.51
CA LEU A 114 -9.35 -13.62 -1.45
C LEU A 114 -9.40 -12.99 -0.06
N ILE A 115 -8.97 -11.72 0.08
CA ILE A 115 -8.96 -11.04 1.40
C ILE A 115 -10.35 -10.99 2.03
N PRO A 116 -11.41 -10.45 1.36
CA PRO A 116 -12.72 -10.41 1.96
C PRO A 116 -13.32 -11.81 2.17
N ALA A 117 -13.07 -12.79 1.27
CA ALA A 117 -13.55 -14.16 1.46
C ALA A 117 -12.95 -14.81 2.71
N LEU A 118 -11.62 -14.69 2.90
CA LEU A 118 -10.91 -15.23 4.04
C LEU A 118 -11.24 -14.48 5.34
N ALA A 119 -11.46 -13.18 5.28
CA ALA A 119 -11.87 -12.38 6.42
C ALA A 119 -13.28 -12.78 6.91
N ILE A 120 -14.24 -12.95 5.99
CA ILE A 120 -15.58 -13.45 6.30
C ILE A 120 -15.49 -14.88 6.88
N PHE A 121 -14.75 -15.76 6.25
CA PHE A 121 -14.53 -17.13 6.73
C PHE A 121 -13.94 -17.16 8.15
N ALA A 122 -13.00 -16.27 8.46
CA ALA A 122 -12.42 -16.17 9.80
C ALA A 122 -13.44 -15.75 10.86
N LEU A 123 -14.35 -14.81 10.53
CA LEU A 123 -15.42 -14.39 11.42
C LEU A 123 -16.45 -15.51 11.61
N GLU A 124 -16.93 -16.12 10.52
CA GLU A 124 -17.96 -17.17 10.54
C GLU A 124 -17.51 -18.45 11.26
N THR A 125 -16.20 -18.74 11.26
CA THR A 125 -15.63 -19.92 11.96
C THR A 125 -15.12 -19.62 13.37
N GLY A 126 -15.28 -18.37 13.85
CA GLY A 126 -14.76 -17.95 15.17
C GLY A 126 -13.21 -17.89 15.24
N PHE A 127 -12.52 -18.02 14.11
CA PHE A 127 -11.06 -17.88 14.05
C PHE A 127 -10.60 -16.45 14.39
N ALA A 128 -11.43 -15.46 14.06
CA ALA A 128 -11.26 -14.08 14.48
C ALA A 128 -12.60 -13.52 15.01
N THR A 129 -12.51 -12.59 15.96
CA THR A 129 -13.64 -11.84 16.50
C THR A 129 -13.76 -10.45 15.87
N GLY A 130 -12.77 -10.06 15.08
CA GLY A 130 -12.76 -8.79 14.36
C GLY A 130 -11.62 -8.68 13.35
N ILE A 131 -11.88 -7.90 12.31
CA ILE A 131 -10.92 -7.62 11.23
C ILE A 131 -10.60 -6.14 11.25
N LEU A 132 -9.36 -5.77 11.59
CA LEU A 132 -8.89 -4.39 11.48
C LEU A 132 -8.64 -4.09 9.99
N THR A 133 -9.44 -3.21 9.44
CA THR A 133 -9.47 -2.86 8.03
C THR A 133 -9.87 -1.40 7.82
N THR A 134 -10.22 -1.00 6.59
CA THR A 134 -10.52 0.40 6.25
C THR A 134 -11.73 0.52 5.34
N ARG A 135 -12.54 1.56 5.55
CA ARG A 135 -13.63 1.93 4.65
C ARG A 135 -13.68 3.44 4.43
N THR A 136 -14.47 3.87 3.49
CA THR A 136 -14.88 5.26 3.30
C THR A 136 -16.32 5.42 3.76
N GLU A 137 -16.66 6.59 4.31
CA GLU A 137 -18.05 6.98 4.61
C GLU A 137 -18.57 7.92 3.52
N LYS A 138 -19.90 8.05 3.45
CA LYS A 138 -20.57 8.92 2.48
C LYS A 138 -20.16 10.39 2.67
N GLU A 139 -19.99 10.80 3.92
CA GLU A 139 -19.62 12.16 4.30
C GLU A 139 -18.16 12.51 4.00
N SER A 140 -17.31 11.49 3.79
CA SER A 140 -15.89 11.66 3.48
C SER A 140 -15.38 10.61 2.49
N PRO A 141 -15.88 10.60 1.25
CA PRO A 141 -15.62 9.53 0.28
C PRO A 141 -14.16 9.46 -0.19
N LEU A 142 -13.39 10.54 -0.02
CA LEU A 142 -11.96 10.58 -0.36
C LEU A 142 -11.06 10.17 0.80
N ASN A 143 -11.53 10.24 2.04
CA ASN A 143 -10.77 10.07 3.27
C ASN A 143 -11.11 8.77 3.99
N PRO A 144 -10.55 7.62 3.58
CA PRO A 144 -10.82 6.36 4.25
C PRO A 144 -10.25 6.37 5.68
N HIS A 145 -10.99 5.74 6.59
CA HIS A 145 -10.61 5.56 7.98
C HIS A 145 -10.52 4.08 8.36
N SER A 146 -9.82 3.78 9.45
CA SER A 146 -9.69 2.45 10.00
C SER A 146 -10.84 2.13 10.97
N PHE A 147 -11.27 0.87 10.95
CA PHE A 147 -12.26 0.34 11.88
C PHE A 147 -12.07 -1.17 12.07
N ILE A 148 -12.80 -1.75 13.02
CA ILE A 148 -12.84 -3.19 13.24
C ILE A 148 -14.16 -3.73 12.70
N ALA A 149 -14.10 -4.50 11.60
CA ALA A 149 -15.24 -5.20 11.05
C ALA A 149 -15.50 -6.48 11.85
N ARG A 150 -16.77 -6.70 12.25
CA ARG A 150 -17.22 -7.84 13.05
C ARG A 150 -18.27 -8.70 12.35
N THR A 151 -18.82 -8.20 11.24
CA THR A 151 -19.82 -8.89 10.43
C THR A 151 -19.37 -9.00 8.97
N LYS A 152 -20.02 -9.88 8.22
CA LYS A 152 -19.82 -10.03 6.77
C LYS A 152 -20.11 -8.73 6.03
N GLU A 153 -21.17 -8.02 6.41
CA GLU A 153 -21.59 -6.75 5.80
C GLU A 153 -20.53 -5.68 6.03
N GLU A 154 -19.95 -5.62 7.20
CA GLU A 154 -18.86 -4.70 7.54
C GLU A 154 -17.59 -5.02 6.75
N VAL A 155 -17.23 -6.31 6.59
CA VAL A 155 -16.12 -6.72 5.70
C VAL A 155 -16.42 -6.32 4.26
N MET A 156 -17.64 -6.51 3.79
CA MET A 156 -18.06 -6.11 2.44
C MET A 156 -18.00 -4.59 2.25
N SER A 157 -18.32 -3.79 3.25
CA SER A 157 -18.18 -2.32 3.20
C SER A 157 -16.73 -1.86 3.09
N ALA A 158 -15.79 -2.66 3.58
CA ALA A 158 -14.35 -2.40 3.51
C ALA A 158 -13.70 -2.76 2.16
N MET A 159 -14.43 -3.45 1.27
CA MET A 159 -13.90 -3.93 -0.01
C MET A 159 -13.41 -2.79 -0.89
N GLY A 160 -12.51 -3.11 -1.80
CA GLY A 160 -11.92 -2.16 -2.75
C GLY A 160 -10.60 -1.57 -2.27
N SER A 161 -9.64 -1.48 -3.20
CA SER A 161 -8.33 -0.83 -2.95
C SER A 161 -8.51 0.68 -2.80
N LYS A 162 -7.77 1.28 -1.86
CA LYS A 162 -7.69 2.72 -1.65
C LYS A 162 -6.30 3.19 -2.10
N TYR A 163 -6.21 3.92 -3.22
CA TYR A 163 -4.94 4.46 -3.72
C TYR A 163 -4.74 5.89 -3.21
N CYS A 164 -4.76 6.03 -1.90
CA CYS A 164 -4.53 7.26 -1.15
C CYS A 164 -3.90 6.91 0.22
N PRO A 165 -3.38 7.87 0.98
CA PRO A 165 -2.95 7.65 2.35
C PRO A 165 -4.12 7.16 3.21
N VAL A 166 -3.87 6.15 4.06
CA VAL A 166 -4.86 5.62 5.00
C VAL A 166 -4.19 5.32 6.34
N PRO A 167 -4.67 5.87 7.46
CA PRO A 167 -4.09 5.63 8.78
C PRO A 167 -4.64 4.33 9.39
N VAL A 168 -4.33 3.18 8.78
CA VAL A 168 -4.88 1.86 9.14
C VAL A 168 -4.70 1.54 10.61
N ASN A 169 -3.53 1.85 11.17
CA ASN A 169 -3.18 1.50 12.54
C ASN A 169 -3.79 2.42 13.60
N CYS A 170 -4.57 3.46 13.22
CA CYS A 170 -5.27 4.27 14.23
C CYS A 170 -6.24 3.43 15.06
N ALA A 171 -6.85 2.37 14.50
CA ALA A 171 -7.77 1.50 15.25
C ALA A 171 -7.07 0.42 16.11
N LEU A 172 -5.74 0.46 16.27
CA LEU A 172 -5.03 -0.44 17.19
C LEU A 172 -5.36 -0.16 18.66
N ASP A 173 -5.74 1.08 19.01
CA ASP A 173 -6.24 1.41 20.34
C ASP A 173 -7.43 0.53 20.73
N LYS A 174 -8.39 0.34 19.81
CA LYS A 174 -9.57 -0.53 20.02
C LYS A 174 -9.17 -1.99 20.23
N VAL A 175 -8.10 -2.47 19.58
CA VAL A 175 -7.57 -3.82 19.82
C VAL A 175 -6.93 -3.91 21.21
N VAL A 176 -6.24 -2.85 21.65
CA VAL A 176 -5.64 -2.80 23.01
C VAL A 176 -6.72 -2.73 24.11
N GLU A 177 -7.83 -2.05 23.85
CA GLU A 177 -8.91 -1.85 24.82
C GLU A 177 -9.86 -3.05 24.91
N ASN A 178 -10.00 -3.85 23.85
CA ASN A 178 -11.01 -4.92 23.78
C ASN A 178 -10.38 -6.30 23.65
N GLU A 179 -10.86 -7.26 24.44
CA GLU A 179 -10.52 -8.67 24.33
C GLU A 179 -10.97 -9.25 22.96
N GLY A 180 -10.24 -10.28 22.49
CA GLY A 180 -10.61 -10.99 21.28
C GLY A 180 -9.42 -11.40 20.42
N ASN A 181 -9.70 -12.07 19.31
CA ASN A 181 -8.74 -12.47 18.29
C ASN A 181 -8.95 -11.63 17.03
N TYR A 182 -7.96 -10.86 16.66
CA TYR A 182 -8.07 -9.93 15.53
C TYR A 182 -7.17 -10.34 14.36
N ILE A 183 -7.67 -10.08 13.16
CA ILE A 183 -6.86 -10.09 11.93
C ILE A 183 -6.66 -8.64 11.49
N THR A 184 -5.44 -8.28 11.15
CA THR A 184 -5.12 -6.97 10.58
C THR A 184 -4.88 -7.09 9.09
N VAL A 185 -5.48 -6.20 8.30
CA VAL A 185 -5.23 -6.06 6.86
C VAL A 185 -4.44 -4.78 6.61
N GLY A 186 -3.23 -4.89 6.05
CA GLY A 186 -2.39 -3.70 5.91
C GLY A 186 -1.33 -3.76 4.82
N LEU A 187 -0.82 -2.59 4.46
CA LEU A 187 0.36 -2.41 3.61
C LEU A 187 1.64 -2.70 4.41
N PRO A 188 2.80 -2.92 3.75
CA PRO A 188 4.07 -3.20 4.43
C PRO A 188 4.39 -2.24 5.58
N CYS A 189 4.20 -0.96 5.37
CA CYS A 189 4.49 0.05 6.39
C CYS A 189 3.54 0.00 7.60
N HIS A 190 2.26 -0.38 7.39
CA HIS A 190 1.31 -0.61 8.47
C HIS A 190 1.75 -1.85 9.29
N VAL A 191 2.09 -2.92 8.59
CA VAL A 191 2.57 -4.16 9.22
C VAL A 191 3.89 -3.95 9.98
N GLN A 192 4.84 -3.20 9.43
CA GLN A 192 6.09 -2.86 10.12
C GLN A 192 5.84 -2.08 11.42
N GLY A 193 4.93 -1.09 11.39
CA GLY A 193 4.53 -0.34 12.58
C GLY A 193 3.86 -1.22 13.62
N LEU A 194 2.94 -2.10 13.20
CA LEU A 194 2.28 -3.07 14.05
C LEU A 194 3.28 -4.03 14.71
N ARG A 195 4.18 -4.66 13.92
CA ARG A 195 5.16 -5.62 14.45
C ARG A 195 6.11 -4.97 15.46
N LYS A 196 6.53 -3.72 15.23
CA LYS A 196 7.26 -2.94 16.23
C LYS A 196 6.44 -2.68 17.49
N ALA A 197 5.15 -2.41 17.35
CA ALA A 197 4.28 -2.17 18.47
C ALA A 197 4.04 -3.46 19.29
N GLN A 198 3.93 -4.62 18.66
CA GLN A 198 3.78 -5.92 19.32
C GLN A 198 4.96 -6.24 20.24
N THR A 199 6.20 -5.86 19.91
CA THR A 199 7.35 -6.08 20.79
C THR A 199 7.31 -5.24 22.08
N LEU A 200 6.44 -4.25 22.17
CA LEU A 200 6.32 -3.33 23.31
C LEU A 200 4.92 -3.34 23.96
N ASN A 201 3.96 -4.07 23.38
CA ASN A 201 2.59 -4.13 23.87
C ASN A 201 2.05 -5.55 23.78
N ARG A 202 1.93 -6.21 24.94
CA ARG A 202 1.51 -7.61 25.06
C ARG A 202 0.06 -7.83 24.55
N ALA A 203 -0.84 -6.88 24.73
CA ALA A 203 -2.20 -7.01 24.22
C ALA A 203 -2.21 -7.10 22.69
N LEU A 204 -1.41 -6.31 21.98
CA LEU A 204 -1.27 -6.42 20.52
C LEU A 204 -0.59 -7.73 20.10
N GLU A 205 0.40 -8.19 20.88
CA GLU A 205 1.08 -9.46 20.62
C GLU A 205 0.12 -10.64 20.70
N THR A 206 -0.71 -10.70 21.72
CA THR A 206 -1.61 -11.84 21.99
C THR A 206 -2.92 -11.77 21.22
N ARG A 207 -3.47 -10.57 21.00
CA ARG A 207 -4.80 -10.38 20.40
C ARG A 207 -4.78 -10.35 18.87
N ILE A 208 -3.68 -9.93 18.23
CA ILE A 208 -3.57 -9.99 16.78
C ILE A 208 -3.06 -11.36 16.37
N SER A 209 -3.99 -12.22 15.99
CA SER A 209 -3.72 -13.62 15.64
C SER A 209 -3.13 -13.77 14.23
N PHE A 210 -3.50 -12.89 13.29
CA PHE A 210 -3.01 -12.92 11.92
C PHE A 210 -2.80 -11.52 11.35
N VAL A 211 -1.84 -11.45 10.42
CA VAL A 211 -1.59 -10.27 9.61
C VAL A 211 -1.71 -10.63 8.13
N PHE A 212 -2.74 -10.09 7.48
CA PHE A 212 -2.92 -10.13 6.04
C PHE A 212 -2.22 -8.91 5.42
N GLY A 213 -1.14 -9.19 4.70
CA GLY A 213 -0.38 -8.17 3.99
C GLY A 213 -0.90 -7.98 2.56
N ILE A 214 -0.86 -6.75 2.07
CA ILE A 214 -1.13 -6.42 0.68
C ILE A 214 0.18 -5.98 0.04
N VAL A 215 0.51 -6.51 -1.13
CA VAL A 215 1.65 -6.04 -1.92
C VAL A 215 1.53 -4.54 -2.18
N CYS A 216 2.63 -3.81 -2.02
CA CYS A 216 2.63 -2.37 -2.19
C CYS A 216 3.84 -1.89 -2.98
N ASN A 217 3.60 -1.22 -4.09
CA ASN A 217 4.66 -0.55 -4.83
C ASN A 217 4.92 0.86 -4.27
N HIS A 218 3.85 1.58 -3.97
CA HIS A 218 3.82 2.89 -3.30
C HIS A 218 2.37 3.27 -2.98
N THR A 219 2.20 4.27 -2.12
CA THR A 219 0.93 4.96 -1.90
C THR A 219 1.06 6.38 -2.44
N PRO A 220 0.25 6.79 -3.43
CA PRO A 220 0.22 8.17 -3.88
C PRO A 220 -0.40 9.08 -2.80
N THR A 221 -0.02 10.34 -2.79
CA THR A 221 -0.66 11.34 -1.92
C THR A 221 -2.07 11.68 -2.43
N PHE A 222 -2.89 12.34 -1.60
CA PHE A 222 -4.23 12.82 -2.01
C PHE A 222 -4.17 13.78 -3.22
N HIS A 223 -3.04 14.39 -3.47
CA HIS A 223 -2.87 15.23 -4.66
C HIS A 223 -3.06 14.46 -5.97
N ALA A 224 -2.82 13.15 -5.99
CA ALA A 224 -3.03 12.33 -7.19
C ALA A 224 -4.51 12.27 -7.57
N ILE A 225 -5.40 11.97 -6.62
CA ILE A 225 -6.83 11.94 -6.90
C ILE A 225 -7.38 13.35 -7.17
N ARG A 226 -6.97 14.35 -6.38
CA ARG A 226 -7.36 15.74 -6.59
C ARG A 226 -6.92 16.29 -7.96
N PHE A 227 -5.75 15.84 -8.45
CA PHE A 227 -5.32 16.14 -9.82
C PHE A 227 -6.31 15.57 -10.83
N LEU A 228 -6.73 14.31 -10.70
CA LEU A 228 -7.70 13.70 -11.62
C LEU A 228 -9.06 14.40 -11.55
N LEU A 229 -9.58 14.68 -10.37
CA LEU A 229 -10.84 15.39 -10.19
C LEU A 229 -10.81 16.74 -10.91
N LYS A 230 -9.76 17.53 -10.70
CA LYS A 230 -9.58 18.82 -11.40
C LYS A 230 -9.45 18.64 -12.90
N LYS A 231 -8.71 17.63 -13.38
CA LYS A 231 -8.53 17.33 -14.82
C LYS A 231 -9.84 17.00 -15.50
N PHE A 232 -10.70 16.24 -14.85
CA PHE A 232 -11.99 15.83 -15.39
C PHE A 232 -13.14 16.77 -14.98
N LYS A 233 -12.83 17.92 -14.35
CA LYS A 233 -13.79 18.94 -13.88
C LYS A 233 -14.86 18.39 -12.95
N ILE A 234 -14.48 17.46 -12.08
CA ILE A 234 -15.34 16.85 -11.07
C ILE A 234 -15.18 17.62 -9.76
N SER A 235 -16.27 18.11 -9.18
CA SER A 235 -16.29 18.79 -7.88
C SER A 235 -16.13 17.76 -6.76
N GLU A 236 -15.14 17.97 -5.89
CA GLU A 236 -14.85 17.08 -4.74
C GLU A 236 -16.03 17.01 -3.77
N GLU A 237 -16.69 18.16 -3.55
CA GLU A 237 -17.78 18.31 -2.58
C GLU A 237 -19.08 17.58 -3.01
N LYS A 238 -19.23 17.28 -4.32
CA LYS A 238 -20.39 16.58 -4.88
C LYS A 238 -20.19 15.07 -5.03
N ILE A 239 -19.07 14.53 -4.52
CA ILE A 239 -18.79 13.10 -4.62
C ILE A 239 -19.53 12.38 -3.50
N ALA A 240 -20.45 11.47 -3.87
CA ALA A 240 -21.12 10.58 -2.93
C ALA A 240 -20.32 9.29 -2.67
N LYS A 241 -19.57 8.81 -3.69
CA LYS A 241 -18.76 7.58 -3.55
C LYS A 241 -17.58 7.58 -4.51
N LEU A 242 -16.44 7.06 -4.03
CA LEU A 242 -15.23 6.85 -4.84
C LEU A 242 -14.73 5.42 -4.71
N ASP A 243 -14.73 4.69 -5.83
CA ASP A 243 -14.11 3.38 -5.94
C ASP A 243 -12.88 3.49 -6.86
N TYR A 244 -11.67 3.29 -6.32
CA TYR A 244 -10.42 3.37 -7.09
C TYR A 244 -10.26 2.25 -8.13
N ARG A 245 -10.88 1.08 -7.89
CA ARG A 245 -10.91 -0.03 -8.82
C ARG A 245 -12.27 -0.70 -8.80
N SER A 246 -13.00 -0.54 -9.87
CA SER A 246 -14.37 -0.99 -10.05
C SER A 246 -14.60 -1.46 -11.50
N LYS A 247 -15.73 -2.07 -11.76
CA LYS A 247 -16.17 -2.53 -13.10
C LYS A 247 -15.21 -3.56 -13.75
N GLY A 248 -14.81 -4.56 -12.95
CA GLY A 248 -14.00 -5.70 -13.39
C GLY A 248 -12.48 -5.52 -13.15
N TRP A 249 -11.66 -6.41 -13.73
CA TRP A 249 -10.22 -6.40 -13.59
C TRP A 249 -9.51 -6.05 -14.93
N PRO A 250 -8.52 -5.17 -14.95
CA PRO A 250 -8.03 -4.35 -13.84
C PRO A 250 -8.96 -3.18 -13.47
N GLY A 251 -10.06 -2.95 -14.18
CA GLY A 251 -11.09 -1.98 -13.87
C GLY A 251 -10.69 -0.52 -14.08
N GLY A 252 -11.20 0.34 -13.21
CA GLY A 252 -10.90 1.77 -13.22
C GLY A 252 -11.47 2.50 -12.02
N ILE A 253 -11.19 3.79 -11.90
CA ILE A 253 -11.81 4.65 -10.91
C ILE A 253 -13.27 4.89 -11.31
N ASN A 254 -14.20 4.63 -10.39
CA ASN A 254 -15.62 4.98 -10.55
C ASN A 254 -15.98 6.01 -9.47
N ILE A 255 -16.51 7.12 -9.89
CA ILE A 255 -16.92 8.23 -9.03
C ILE A 255 -18.43 8.40 -9.22
N VAL A 256 -19.17 8.24 -8.13
CA VAL A 256 -20.62 8.49 -8.10
C VAL A 256 -20.84 9.85 -7.44
N MET A 257 -21.59 10.70 -8.11
CA MET A 257 -21.94 12.03 -7.66
C MET A 257 -23.20 12.00 -6.78
N ASP A 258 -23.47 13.08 -6.08
CA ASP A 258 -24.66 13.26 -5.22
C ASP A 258 -26.00 13.24 -6.01
N ASP A 259 -25.96 13.62 -7.30
CA ASP A 259 -27.09 13.53 -8.24
C ASP A 259 -27.27 12.13 -8.86
N GLY A 260 -26.43 11.15 -8.49
CA GLY A 260 -26.45 9.80 -9.01
C GLY A 260 -25.68 9.60 -10.32
N SER A 261 -25.14 10.66 -10.93
CA SER A 261 -24.31 10.52 -12.13
C SER A 261 -22.98 9.82 -11.84
N GLU A 262 -22.45 9.12 -12.83
CA GLU A 262 -21.19 8.35 -12.67
C GLU A 262 -20.11 8.81 -13.65
N HIS A 263 -18.89 8.94 -13.15
CA HIS A 263 -17.68 9.16 -13.95
C HIS A 263 -16.75 7.94 -13.84
N PHE A 264 -16.44 7.30 -14.97
CA PHE A 264 -15.56 6.14 -15.02
C PHE A 264 -14.25 6.47 -15.75
N ILE A 265 -13.12 6.29 -15.06
CA ILE A 265 -11.77 6.49 -15.57
C ILE A 265 -11.08 5.13 -15.68
N SER A 266 -11.08 4.54 -16.88
CA SER A 266 -10.53 3.20 -17.11
C SER A 266 -9.02 3.14 -16.88
N PHE A 267 -8.56 2.09 -16.22
CA PHE A 267 -7.12 1.81 -16.03
C PHE A 267 -6.38 1.61 -17.36
N ARG A 268 -7.01 0.91 -18.32
CA ARG A 268 -6.37 0.57 -19.60
C ARG A 268 -6.39 1.71 -20.63
N SER A 269 -7.47 2.49 -20.67
CA SER A 269 -7.64 3.54 -21.69
C SER A 269 -7.23 4.93 -21.18
N SER A 270 -7.12 5.14 -19.88
CA SER A 270 -6.72 6.41 -19.30
C SER A 270 -5.25 6.40 -18.88
N TYR A 271 -4.41 7.10 -19.64
CA TYR A 271 -3.02 7.35 -19.23
C TYR A 271 -2.92 8.10 -17.90
N TYR A 272 -3.92 8.92 -17.58
CA TYR A 272 -3.94 9.68 -16.33
C TYR A 272 -3.99 8.77 -15.12
N TRP A 273 -4.86 7.75 -15.11
CA TRP A 273 -4.91 6.77 -14.04
C TRP A 273 -3.62 5.97 -13.91
N GLY A 274 -3.23 5.25 -14.97
CA GLY A 274 -2.05 4.38 -14.94
C GLY A 274 -0.73 5.15 -14.83
N TYR A 275 -0.65 6.35 -15.40
CA TYR A 275 0.58 7.13 -15.46
C TYR A 275 0.78 8.05 -14.25
N VAL A 276 -0.24 8.86 -13.91
CA VAL A 276 -0.12 9.85 -12.83
C VAL A 276 0.08 9.16 -11.49
N PHE A 277 -0.72 8.13 -11.18
CA PHE A 277 -0.59 7.40 -9.93
C PHE A 277 0.72 6.61 -9.81
N GLN A 278 1.30 6.18 -10.93
CA GLN A 278 2.56 5.44 -10.91
C GLN A 278 3.82 6.31 -10.94
N LYS A 279 3.73 7.55 -11.40
CA LYS A 279 4.90 8.40 -11.67
C LYS A 279 4.99 9.65 -10.83
N PHE A 280 3.87 10.16 -10.32
CA PHE A 280 3.81 11.43 -9.61
C PHE A 280 3.21 11.27 -8.21
N PHE A 281 3.37 12.28 -7.39
CA PHE A 281 2.78 12.39 -6.06
C PHE A 281 3.22 11.29 -5.07
N TRP A 282 4.47 10.83 -5.18
CA TRP A 282 5.02 9.86 -4.23
C TRP A 282 5.53 10.53 -2.96
N SER A 283 5.25 9.92 -1.81
CA SER A 283 5.93 10.31 -0.58
C SER A 283 7.41 9.93 -0.63
N LYS A 284 8.28 10.73 0.02
CA LYS A 284 9.73 10.47 0.08
C LYS A 284 10.04 9.07 0.64
N ARG A 285 9.26 8.63 1.64
CA ARG A 285 9.44 7.30 2.24
C ARG A 285 9.15 6.16 1.26
N CYS A 286 8.13 6.29 0.41
CA CYS A 286 7.81 5.30 -0.63
C CYS A 286 8.92 5.19 -1.69
N MET A 287 9.61 6.29 -2.00
CA MET A 287 10.71 6.28 -2.99
C MET A 287 11.87 5.37 -2.60
N VAL A 288 12.04 5.14 -1.30
CA VAL A 288 13.16 4.37 -0.72
C VAL A 288 12.72 3.08 -0.02
N CYS A 289 11.43 2.74 -0.09
CA CYS A 289 10.86 1.55 0.53
C CYS A 289 11.37 0.26 -0.14
N ASP A 290 11.84 -0.68 0.65
CA ASP A 290 12.37 -1.99 0.22
C ASP A 290 11.42 -3.16 0.46
N ASP A 291 10.32 -2.92 1.18
CA ASP A 291 9.34 -3.95 1.52
C ASP A 291 8.13 -3.91 0.58
N LYS A 292 8.32 -4.29 -0.68
CA LYS A 292 7.20 -4.41 -1.61
C LYS A 292 6.27 -5.57 -1.24
N LEU A 293 6.84 -6.69 -0.79
CA LEU A 293 6.14 -7.95 -0.57
C LEU A 293 5.69 -8.16 0.87
N CYS A 294 5.60 -7.09 1.69
CA CYS A 294 5.09 -7.15 3.05
C CYS A 294 5.68 -8.32 3.86
N GLN A 295 7.02 -8.34 3.98
CA GLN A 295 7.78 -9.48 4.46
C GLN A 295 7.43 -9.92 5.89
N LEU A 296 6.81 -9.06 6.69
CA LEU A 296 6.42 -9.31 8.08
C LEU A 296 4.95 -9.74 8.26
N ALA A 297 4.19 -9.92 7.17
CA ALA A 297 2.83 -10.45 7.21
C ALA A 297 2.82 -11.99 7.23
N ASP A 298 1.79 -12.61 7.82
CA ASP A 298 1.62 -14.06 7.86
C ASP A 298 1.21 -14.62 6.49
N ILE A 299 0.32 -13.90 5.81
CA ILE A 299 -0.14 -14.20 4.46
C ILE A 299 -0.16 -12.90 3.67
N ILE A 300 0.37 -12.91 2.44
CA ILE A 300 0.29 -11.74 1.56
C ILE A 300 -0.54 -12.03 0.32
N PHE A 301 -1.21 -10.98 -0.16
CA PHE A 301 -2.08 -11.01 -1.31
C PHE A 301 -1.66 -9.97 -2.35
N MET A 302 -1.76 -10.32 -3.62
CA MET A 302 -1.40 -9.45 -4.73
C MET A 302 -2.17 -9.77 -6.00
N ASP A 303 -2.24 -8.81 -6.92
CA ASP A 303 -2.76 -9.04 -8.27
C ASP A 303 -1.86 -10.01 -9.05
N ALA A 304 -2.46 -10.84 -9.88
CA ALA A 304 -1.77 -11.82 -10.73
C ALA A 304 -1.37 -11.19 -12.08
N TRP A 305 -0.36 -10.33 -12.08
CA TRP A 305 0.18 -9.70 -13.30
C TRP A 305 1.05 -10.64 -14.12
N LEU A 306 0.49 -11.81 -14.49
CA LEU A 306 1.16 -12.80 -15.33
C LEU A 306 0.47 -12.86 -16.71
N PRO A 307 1.22 -13.14 -17.79
CA PRO A 307 0.67 -13.23 -19.14
C PRO A 307 -0.52 -14.19 -19.26
N VAL A 308 -0.49 -15.31 -18.54
CA VAL A 308 -1.56 -16.33 -18.52
C VAL A 308 -2.90 -15.78 -18.04
N PHE A 309 -2.90 -14.71 -17.23
CA PHE A 309 -4.12 -14.05 -16.73
C PHE A 309 -4.49 -12.78 -17.51
N SER A 310 -3.85 -12.49 -18.65
CA SER A 310 -4.07 -11.26 -19.43
C SER A 310 -5.49 -11.07 -19.95
N SER A 311 -6.20 -12.18 -20.23
CA SER A 311 -7.60 -12.23 -20.69
C SER A 311 -8.62 -12.26 -19.54
N GLU A 312 -8.16 -12.40 -18.29
CA GLU A 312 -9.04 -12.48 -17.12
C GLU A 312 -9.77 -11.15 -16.88
N LYS A 313 -11.07 -11.20 -16.59
CA LYS A 313 -11.92 -10.02 -16.37
C LYS A 313 -12.45 -9.89 -14.95
N MET A 314 -12.50 -10.99 -14.20
CA MET A 314 -12.98 -11.02 -12.82
C MET A 314 -11.85 -10.89 -11.81
N GLY A 315 -10.58 -11.04 -12.23
CA GLY A 315 -9.39 -10.98 -11.42
C GLY A 315 -8.95 -12.32 -10.82
N TYR A 316 -7.65 -12.46 -10.72
CA TYR A 316 -6.92 -13.51 -9.99
C TYR A 316 -6.01 -12.86 -8.97
N SER A 317 -5.82 -13.51 -7.83
CA SER A 317 -4.83 -13.10 -6.83
C SER A 317 -3.71 -14.13 -6.76
N LEU A 318 -2.50 -13.64 -6.44
CA LEU A 318 -1.42 -14.48 -5.97
C LEU A 318 -1.30 -14.34 -4.45
N VAL A 319 -0.86 -15.41 -3.80
CA VAL A 319 -0.75 -15.53 -2.35
C VAL A 319 0.62 -16.08 -1.99
N VAL A 320 1.26 -15.54 -0.95
CA VAL A 320 2.42 -16.16 -0.31
C VAL A 320 2.08 -16.40 1.16
N VAL A 321 2.17 -17.63 1.59
CA VAL A 321 1.94 -18.06 2.98
C VAL A 321 3.29 -18.18 3.66
N ARG A 322 3.43 -17.58 4.86
CA ARG A 322 4.70 -17.52 5.59
C ARG A 322 4.73 -18.33 6.89
N THR A 323 3.57 -18.57 7.50
CA THR A 323 3.47 -19.25 8.78
C THR A 323 2.69 -20.56 8.65
N ARG A 324 3.00 -21.55 9.50
CA ARG A 324 2.25 -22.82 9.57
C ARG A 324 0.77 -22.58 9.86
N LYS A 325 0.47 -21.69 10.81
CA LYS A 325 -0.90 -21.28 11.11
C LYS A 325 -1.61 -20.67 9.90
N GLY A 326 -0.90 -19.89 9.06
CA GLY A 326 -1.39 -19.38 7.79
C GLY A 326 -1.68 -20.49 6.78
N GLU A 327 -0.82 -21.50 6.71
CA GLU A 327 -1.01 -22.64 5.83
C GLU A 327 -2.24 -23.48 6.25
N GLU A 328 -2.40 -23.77 7.52
CA GLU A 328 -3.55 -24.49 8.07
C GLU A 328 -4.86 -23.73 7.80
N PHE A 329 -4.85 -22.40 7.99
CA PHE A 329 -6.00 -21.54 7.72
C PHE A 329 -6.40 -21.57 6.23
N ILE A 330 -5.43 -21.43 5.33
CA ILE A 330 -5.65 -21.51 3.87
C ILE A 330 -6.17 -22.89 3.47
N THR A 331 -5.59 -23.96 4.01
CA THR A 331 -6.02 -25.34 3.74
C THR A 331 -7.48 -25.55 4.14
N LYS A 332 -7.88 -25.12 5.35
CA LYS A 332 -9.29 -25.17 5.78
C LYS A 332 -10.23 -24.38 4.87
N ALA A 333 -9.79 -23.19 4.41
CA ALA A 333 -10.60 -22.38 3.50
C ALA A 333 -10.77 -23.06 2.11
N ILE A 334 -9.76 -23.78 1.62
CA ILE A 334 -9.86 -24.59 0.41
C ILE A 334 -10.82 -25.77 0.61
N GLU A 335 -10.67 -26.53 1.70
CA GLU A 335 -11.52 -27.69 2.03
C GLU A 335 -12.99 -27.29 2.19
N LYS A 336 -13.26 -26.12 2.77
CA LYS A 336 -14.62 -25.56 2.90
C LYS A 336 -15.14 -24.91 1.61
N GLY A 337 -14.37 -24.94 0.52
CA GLY A 337 -14.79 -24.37 -0.76
C GLY A 337 -14.92 -22.84 -0.78
N VAL A 338 -14.33 -22.14 0.18
CA VAL A 338 -14.37 -20.65 0.25
C VAL A 338 -13.51 -20.01 -0.82
N VAL A 339 -12.37 -20.65 -1.11
CA VAL A 339 -11.39 -20.20 -2.12
C VAL A 339 -10.97 -21.37 -3.01
N LYS A 340 -10.67 -21.07 -4.28
CA LYS A 340 -10.04 -22.00 -5.22
C LYS A 340 -8.61 -21.54 -5.45
N LEU A 341 -7.64 -22.32 -4.97
CA LEU A 341 -6.21 -22.01 -5.03
C LEU A 341 -5.44 -23.15 -5.70
N GLN A 342 -4.48 -22.78 -6.53
CA GLN A 342 -3.53 -23.69 -7.16
C GLN A 342 -2.11 -23.27 -6.72
N GLN A 343 -1.31 -24.23 -6.31
CA GLN A 343 0.09 -23.97 -5.93
C GLN A 343 0.89 -23.54 -7.16
N ILE A 344 1.75 -22.54 -6.97
CA ILE A 344 2.65 -21.99 -7.98
C ILE A 344 4.06 -21.86 -7.42
N SER A 345 5.04 -21.62 -8.30
CA SER A 345 6.42 -21.39 -7.89
C SER A 345 6.64 -19.96 -7.36
N ILE A 346 7.74 -19.76 -6.65
CA ILE A 346 8.15 -18.44 -6.17
C ILE A 346 8.57 -17.52 -7.33
N GLU A 347 9.11 -18.09 -8.41
CA GLU A 347 9.50 -17.37 -9.62
C GLU A 347 8.30 -16.67 -10.26
N ALA A 348 7.13 -17.32 -10.28
CA ALA A 348 5.89 -16.72 -10.77
C ALA A 348 5.48 -15.48 -9.93
N ILE A 349 5.71 -15.51 -8.61
CA ILE A 349 5.51 -14.33 -7.73
C ILE A 349 6.47 -13.20 -8.13
N LEU A 350 7.76 -13.51 -8.29
CA LEU A 350 8.79 -12.54 -8.64
C LEU A 350 8.56 -11.91 -10.01
N GLU A 351 8.17 -12.72 -11.00
CA GLU A 351 7.82 -12.27 -12.35
C GLU A 351 6.60 -11.36 -12.32
N SER A 352 5.49 -11.83 -11.73
CA SER A 352 4.24 -11.06 -11.62
C SER A 352 4.47 -9.67 -11.04
N GLN A 353 5.33 -9.57 -10.04
CA GLN A 353 5.62 -8.31 -9.36
C GLN A 353 6.83 -7.56 -9.95
N SER A 354 7.43 -8.06 -11.03
CA SER A 354 8.62 -7.48 -11.65
C SER A 354 9.71 -7.11 -10.62
N MET A 355 10.00 -8.04 -9.69
CA MET A 355 10.80 -7.74 -8.50
C MET A 355 12.20 -7.26 -8.84
N GLN A 356 12.91 -7.91 -9.78
CA GLN A 356 14.25 -7.51 -10.20
C GLN A 356 14.30 -6.05 -10.68
N LYS A 357 13.37 -5.65 -11.57
CA LYS A 357 13.25 -4.29 -12.07
C LYS A 357 12.92 -3.29 -10.96
N THR A 358 12.02 -3.69 -10.05
CA THR A 358 11.60 -2.87 -8.90
C THR A 358 12.81 -2.55 -8.01
N ILE A 359 13.64 -3.54 -7.69
CA ILE A 359 14.82 -3.38 -6.83
C ILE A 359 15.87 -2.50 -7.49
N ARG A 360 16.21 -2.71 -8.78
CA ARG A 360 17.14 -1.85 -9.49
C ARG A 360 16.70 -0.39 -9.47
N LYS A 361 15.43 -0.12 -9.78
CA LYS A 361 14.87 1.25 -9.75
C LYS A 361 14.85 1.86 -8.35
N MET A 362 14.60 1.06 -7.33
CA MET A 362 14.67 1.52 -5.95
C MET A 362 16.11 1.87 -5.54
N ASN A 363 17.08 1.00 -5.85
CA ASN A 363 18.50 1.27 -5.59
C ASN A 363 18.99 2.53 -6.30
N ALA A 364 18.55 2.74 -7.55
CA ALA A 364 18.85 3.97 -8.30
C ALA A 364 18.28 5.21 -7.60
N ARG A 365 17.01 5.17 -7.14
CA ARG A 365 16.40 6.28 -6.40
C ARG A 365 17.12 6.56 -5.07
N ARG A 366 17.50 5.52 -4.33
CA ARG A 366 18.30 5.64 -3.10
C ARG A 366 19.64 6.29 -3.35
N PHE A 367 20.34 5.86 -4.42
CA PHE A 367 21.60 6.46 -4.83
C PHE A 367 21.44 7.95 -5.11
N ILE A 368 20.49 8.35 -5.96
CA ILE A 368 20.24 9.77 -6.27
C ILE A 368 19.86 10.56 -5.00
N LEU A 369 18.97 10.02 -4.17
CA LEU A 369 18.53 10.70 -2.94
C LEU A 369 19.65 10.88 -1.91
N LYS A 370 20.65 10.00 -1.89
CA LYS A 370 21.85 10.16 -1.04
C LYS A 370 22.60 11.44 -1.36
N TYR A 371 22.73 11.78 -2.66
CA TYR A 371 23.44 13.00 -3.09
C TYR A 371 22.56 14.26 -3.08
N VAL A 372 21.26 14.13 -3.34
CA VAL A 372 20.35 15.29 -3.43
C VAL A 372 19.74 15.67 -2.07
N SER A 373 19.76 14.78 -1.08
CA SER A 373 19.20 15.06 0.26
C SER A 373 20.25 15.58 1.21
N LYS A 374 19.93 16.67 1.93
CA LYS A 374 20.80 17.26 2.97
C LYS A 374 21.12 16.31 4.14
N LYS A 375 20.33 15.24 4.32
CA LYS A 375 20.54 14.19 5.32
C LYS A 375 20.49 12.84 4.61
N PRO A 376 21.60 12.07 4.58
CA PRO A 376 21.61 10.74 3.99
C PRO A 376 20.61 9.84 4.72
N LEU A 377 19.94 9.03 3.93
CA LEU A 377 19.06 7.97 4.43
C LEU A 377 19.90 6.69 4.43
N ASP A 378 20.07 6.10 5.60
CA ASP A 378 20.79 4.83 5.73
C ASP A 378 19.82 3.69 5.42
N PHE A 379 20.11 2.94 4.34
CA PHE A 379 19.31 1.83 3.89
C PHE A 379 20.21 0.65 3.54
N THR A 380 19.76 -0.55 3.88
CA THR A 380 20.45 -1.80 3.52
C THR A 380 20.61 -1.88 1.98
N LYS A 381 21.80 -2.14 1.52
CA LYS A 381 22.09 -2.31 0.08
C LYS A 381 21.52 -3.65 -0.36
N LEU A 382 20.51 -3.62 -1.22
CA LEU A 382 19.97 -4.83 -1.84
C LEU A 382 20.80 -5.23 -3.08
N SER A 383 20.84 -6.53 -3.38
CA SER A 383 21.45 -7.08 -4.60
C SER A 383 20.84 -6.40 -5.84
N TYR A 384 21.50 -6.38 -6.94
CA TYR A 384 21.21 -5.69 -8.20
C TYR A 384 21.62 -4.21 -8.24
N SER A 385 22.77 -4.00 -8.86
CA SER A 385 23.25 -2.66 -9.18
C SER A 385 22.33 -2.02 -10.25
N PRO A 386 22.01 -0.73 -10.11
CA PRO A 386 21.26 -0.02 -11.13
C PRO A 386 22.10 0.17 -12.40
N SER A 387 21.47 0.10 -13.56
CA SER A 387 22.06 0.47 -14.83
C SER A 387 22.11 2.00 -14.99
N ALA A 388 22.87 2.50 -15.98
CA ALA A 388 22.88 3.92 -16.30
C ALA A 388 21.46 4.45 -16.62
N SER A 389 20.65 3.67 -17.34
CA SER A 389 19.26 4.03 -17.64
C SER A 389 18.39 4.07 -16.37
N ASP A 390 18.59 3.17 -15.39
CA ASP A 390 17.90 3.21 -14.11
C ASP A 390 18.24 4.47 -13.30
N LEU A 391 19.50 4.93 -13.37
CA LEU A 391 19.97 6.17 -12.73
C LEU A 391 19.35 7.42 -13.36
N LEU A 392 19.31 7.48 -14.69
CA LEU A 392 18.65 8.58 -15.41
C LEU A 392 17.15 8.62 -15.12
N ASP A 393 16.47 7.47 -15.15
CA ASP A 393 15.06 7.33 -14.76
C ASP A 393 14.83 7.80 -13.31
N ALA A 394 15.76 7.45 -12.41
CA ALA A 394 15.66 7.82 -10.99
C ALA A 394 15.89 9.32 -10.78
N LEU A 395 16.87 9.92 -11.45
CA LEU A 395 17.13 11.36 -11.39
C LEU A 395 15.89 12.13 -11.84
N TYR A 396 15.36 11.78 -13.01
CA TYR A 396 14.14 12.35 -13.56
C TYR A 396 12.95 12.19 -12.60
N PHE A 397 12.74 10.97 -12.06
CA PHE A 397 11.66 10.65 -11.14
C PHE A 397 11.75 11.46 -9.84
N VAL A 398 12.93 11.54 -9.23
CA VAL A 398 13.14 12.31 -7.98
C VAL A 398 12.91 13.80 -8.22
N PHE A 399 13.41 14.33 -9.35
CA PHE A 399 13.26 15.73 -9.70
C PHE A 399 11.81 16.11 -9.97
N THR A 400 11.08 15.33 -10.79
CA THR A 400 9.67 15.57 -11.09
C THR A 400 8.79 15.48 -9.84
N ASN A 401 9.01 14.49 -8.96
CA ASN A 401 8.28 14.42 -7.70
C ASN A 401 8.66 15.52 -6.69
N LYS A 402 9.85 16.12 -6.83
CA LYS A 402 10.23 17.30 -6.02
C LYS A 402 9.46 18.56 -6.47
N ILE A 403 9.21 18.71 -7.77
CA ILE A 403 8.45 19.84 -8.33
C ILE A 403 6.95 19.61 -8.17
N CYS A 404 6.46 18.42 -8.53
CA CYS A 404 5.04 18.07 -8.53
C CYS A 404 4.57 17.61 -7.13
N LYS A 405 4.81 18.41 -6.08
CA LYS A 405 4.42 18.07 -4.71
C LYS A 405 2.95 18.35 -4.39
N ASN A 406 2.34 19.27 -5.11
CA ASN A 406 1.00 19.77 -4.87
C ASN A 406 0.25 19.94 -6.20
N ASN A 407 -1.02 20.33 -6.16
CA ASN A 407 -1.87 20.58 -7.30
C ASN A 407 -1.70 21.96 -7.91
N SER A 408 -0.47 22.50 -7.99
CA SER A 408 -0.19 23.82 -8.60
C SER A 408 -0.41 23.80 -10.13
N LYS A 409 -0.58 25.00 -10.71
CA LYS A 409 -0.67 25.15 -12.18
C LYS A 409 0.54 24.55 -12.88
N LEU A 410 1.76 24.74 -12.33
CA LEU A 410 2.99 24.18 -12.87
C LEU A 410 2.97 22.66 -12.87
N THR A 411 2.50 22.02 -11.78
CA THR A 411 2.33 20.56 -11.69
C THR A 411 1.41 20.06 -12.80
N HIS A 412 0.27 20.72 -13.02
CA HIS A 412 -0.66 20.37 -14.10
C HIS A 412 -0.01 20.46 -15.48
N LEU A 413 0.71 21.54 -15.78
CA LEU A 413 1.42 21.72 -17.05
C LEU A 413 2.48 20.63 -17.28
N ILE A 414 3.27 20.30 -16.26
CA ILE A 414 4.29 19.26 -16.37
C ILE A 414 3.65 17.90 -16.64
N ILE A 415 2.61 17.52 -15.89
CA ILE A 415 1.93 16.24 -16.08
C ILE A 415 1.28 16.15 -17.46
N GLU A 416 0.59 17.21 -17.90
CA GLU A 416 -0.03 17.28 -19.23
C GLU A 416 1.00 17.10 -20.35
N TYR A 417 2.14 17.79 -20.25
CA TYR A 417 3.23 17.64 -21.21
C TYR A 417 3.74 16.20 -21.28
N HIS A 418 3.93 15.56 -20.12
CA HIS A 418 4.37 14.18 -20.06
C HIS A 418 3.35 13.18 -20.60
N VAL A 419 2.07 13.38 -20.32
CA VAL A 419 1.00 12.55 -20.88
C VAL A 419 0.96 12.67 -22.40
N LYS A 420 1.13 13.87 -22.97
CA LYS A 420 1.21 14.09 -24.41
C LYS A 420 2.42 13.37 -25.04
N LEU A 421 3.60 13.51 -24.44
CA LEU A 421 4.81 12.80 -24.92
C LEU A 421 4.65 11.27 -24.86
N TRP A 422 4.08 10.77 -23.80
CA TRP A 422 3.81 9.34 -23.65
C TRP A 422 2.83 8.83 -24.71
N ASN A 423 1.73 9.57 -24.96
CA ASN A 423 0.77 9.22 -25.99
C ASN A 423 1.41 9.19 -27.38
N PHE A 424 2.27 10.16 -27.68
CA PHE A 424 3.01 10.20 -28.93
C PHE A 424 3.97 9.00 -29.08
N ALA A 425 4.72 8.69 -28.04
CA ALA A 425 5.63 7.53 -28.03
C ALA A 425 4.88 6.19 -28.19
N CYS A 426 3.73 6.03 -27.53
CA CYS A 426 2.88 4.85 -27.69
C CYS A 426 2.28 4.74 -29.10
N PHE A 427 1.87 5.87 -29.70
CA PHE A 427 1.38 5.91 -31.08
C PHE A 427 2.48 5.53 -32.09
N ALA A 428 3.69 6.11 -31.94
CA ALA A 428 4.83 5.78 -32.77
C ALA A 428 5.21 4.28 -32.68
N LYS A 429 5.21 3.73 -31.47
CA LYS A 429 5.48 2.29 -31.26
C LYS A 429 4.44 1.39 -31.95
N ARG A 430 3.16 1.74 -31.86
CA ARG A 430 2.07 0.98 -32.53
C ARG A 430 2.21 1.04 -34.05
N LYS A 431 2.59 2.18 -34.64
CA LYS A 431 2.86 2.29 -36.08
C LYS A 431 4.08 1.43 -36.49
N LEU A 432 5.15 1.45 -35.72
CA LEU A 432 6.35 0.63 -35.98
C LEU A 432 6.06 -0.88 -35.92
N VAL A 433 5.21 -1.32 -34.96
CA VAL A 433 4.79 -2.73 -34.89
C VAL A 433 3.93 -3.10 -36.09
N LYS A 434 2.98 -2.26 -36.50
CA LYS A 434 2.15 -2.51 -37.71
C LYS A 434 2.99 -2.53 -39.00
N LEU A 435 4.01 -1.70 -39.11
CA LEU A 435 4.95 -1.73 -40.25
C LEU A 435 5.78 -3.02 -40.25
N ARG A 436 6.25 -3.51 -39.10
CA ARG A 436 6.97 -4.79 -39.03
C ARG A 436 6.13 -5.99 -39.39
N THR A 437 4.83 -6.01 -39.01
CA THR A 437 3.89 -7.09 -39.42
C THR A 437 3.42 -6.97 -40.86
N PHE A 438 3.63 -5.85 -41.54
CA PHE A 438 3.34 -5.67 -42.96
C PHE A 438 4.49 -6.11 -43.88
N PHE A 439 5.73 -6.15 -43.33
CA PHE A 439 6.94 -6.58 -44.04
C PHE A 439 7.39 -8.01 -43.67
N GLN A 440 6.63 -8.71 -42.83
CA GLN A 440 6.70 -10.16 -42.60
C GLN A 440 5.50 -10.85 -43.28
#